data_d0721287d11424b700a54f8f6ddb46a5
#
_entry.id   d0721287d11424b700a54f8f6ddb46a5
#
_cell.length_a   1.000
_cell.length_b   1.000
_cell.length_c   1.000
_cell.angle_alpha   90.00
_cell.angle_beta   90.00
_cell.angle_gamma   90.00
#
_symmetry.space_group_name_H-M   'P 1'
#
loop_
_entity.id
_entity.type
_entity.pdbx_description
1 polymer ?
#
loop_
_entity_poly.entity_id
_entity_poly.type
_entity_poly.pdbx_seq_one_letter_code
_entity_poly.pdbx_strand_id
1 'polypeptide(L)'
;MSVPPPPGYRALCPYIAVPEAEAVLAFAQDVFGATLPKPPLRSGTGRLVNAVVEIGDGMVLLAAPQDGTMRQTAMLHVYVADCDATFDAALAVGADQMMASEDQFYGDRAALVRDMGGNLWWIATRVENIGADEMQRRTVEAKPT
;
A
#
# COMPACT_ATOMS: atom_id res chain seq x y z
N MET A 1 25.80 -20.01 12.25
CA MET A 1 26.12 -18.70 11.64
C MET A 1 25.04 -18.34 10.65
N SER A 2 24.49 -17.13 10.75
CA SER A 2 23.43 -16.69 9.86
C SER A 2 24.01 -16.11 8.58
N VAL A 3 23.16 -16.07 7.55
CA VAL A 3 23.45 -15.35 6.31
C VAL A 3 22.48 -14.17 6.19
N PRO A 4 22.81 -13.14 5.42
CA PRO A 4 21.90 -12.01 5.24
C PRO A 4 20.60 -12.45 4.53
N PRO A 5 19.50 -11.66 4.66
CA PRO A 5 18.29 -11.90 3.89
C PRO A 5 18.58 -11.92 2.38
N PRO A 6 17.72 -12.58 1.58
CA PRO A 6 17.88 -12.52 0.13
C PRO A 6 17.89 -11.09 -0.40
N PRO A 7 18.57 -10.83 -1.54
CA PRO A 7 18.54 -9.50 -2.14
C PRO A 7 17.10 -9.01 -2.38
N GLY A 8 16.86 -7.73 -2.13
CA GLY A 8 15.54 -7.11 -2.27
C GLY A 8 14.69 -7.15 -1.03
N TYR A 9 15.03 -7.98 -0.03
CA TYR A 9 14.30 -8.00 1.24
C TYR A 9 14.87 -6.97 2.21
N ARG A 10 13.99 -6.40 3.03
CA ARG A 10 14.34 -5.56 4.17
C ARG A 10 14.31 -6.41 5.43
N ALA A 11 14.92 -5.91 6.53
CA ALA A 11 14.83 -6.60 7.81
C ALA A 11 13.36 -6.68 8.29
N LEU A 12 12.60 -5.61 8.07
CA LEU A 12 11.17 -5.55 8.35
C LEU A 12 10.42 -5.45 7.03
N CYS A 13 9.53 -6.41 6.78
CA CYS A 13 8.72 -6.46 5.57
C CYS A 13 7.26 -6.62 5.95
N PRO A 14 6.36 -5.69 5.58
CA PRO A 14 4.93 -5.95 5.69
C PRO A 14 4.55 -7.16 4.85
N TYR A 15 3.57 -7.92 5.32
CA TYR A 15 3.14 -9.14 4.65
C TYR A 15 1.63 -9.13 4.51
N ILE A 16 1.14 -9.21 3.27
CA ILE A 16 -0.27 -9.34 2.96
C ILE A 16 -0.52 -10.78 2.51
N ALA A 17 -1.46 -11.46 3.17
CA ALA A 17 -1.84 -12.82 2.84
C ALA A 17 -3.36 -12.87 2.69
N VAL A 18 -3.83 -12.85 1.45
CA VAL A 18 -5.27 -12.82 1.13
C VAL A 18 -5.56 -13.72 -0.06
N PRO A 19 -6.75 -14.34 -0.11
CA PRO A 19 -7.13 -15.16 -1.28
C PRO A 19 -7.07 -14.38 -2.61
N GLU A 20 -7.33 -13.06 -2.56
CA GLU A 20 -7.34 -12.18 -3.73
C GLU A 20 -5.97 -11.60 -4.07
N ALA A 21 -4.87 -12.27 -3.70
CA ALA A 21 -3.52 -11.75 -3.87
C ALA A 21 -3.18 -11.37 -5.32
N GLU A 22 -3.67 -12.12 -6.30
CA GLU A 22 -3.45 -11.76 -7.72
C GLU A 22 -4.08 -10.41 -8.06
N ALA A 23 -5.29 -10.16 -7.57
CA ALA A 23 -5.97 -8.88 -7.79
C ALA A 23 -5.25 -7.74 -7.06
N VAL A 24 -4.72 -8.00 -5.86
CA VAL A 24 -3.93 -7.01 -5.11
C VAL A 24 -2.64 -6.67 -5.85
N LEU A 25 -1.97 -7.68 -6.41
CA LEU A 25 -0.76 -7.47 -7.21
C LEU A 25 -1.05 -6.60 -8.44
N ALA A 26 -2.11 -6.92 -9.18
CA ALA A 26 -2.50 -6.13 -10.36
C ALA A 26 -2.86 -4.70 -9.95
N PHE A 27 -3.58 -4.53 -8.85
CA PHE A 27 -3.90 -3.20 -8.30
C PHE A 27 -2.63 -2.40 -8.01
N ALA A 28 -1.66 -2.98 -7.33
CA ALA A 28 -0.41 -2.29 -7.01
C ALA A 28 0.36 -1.89 -8.27
N GLN A 29 0.38 -2.76 -9.28
CA GLN A 29 1.04 -2.47 -10.55
C GLN A 29 0.31 -1.36 -11.33
N ASP A 30 -1.00 -1.43 -11.43
CA ASP A 30 -1.80 -0.49 -12.23
C ASP A 30 -1.88 0.89 -11.58
N VAL A 31 -1.96 0.96 -10.26
CA VAL A 31 -2.21 2.20 -9.53
C VAL A 31 -0.91 2.88 -9.12
N PHE A 32 0.06 2.12 -8.61
CA PHE A 32 1.30 2.66 -8.05
C PHE A 32 2.53 2.38 -8.90
N GLY A 33 2.39 1.70 -10.02
CA GLY A 33 3.54 1.34 -10.83
C GLY A 33 4.46 0.34 -10.14
N ALA A 34 3.91 -0.54 -9.30
CA ALA A 34 4.69 -1.52 -8.56
C ALA A 34 5.49 -2.42 -9.50
N THR A 35 6.69 -2.78 -9.08
CA THR A 35 7.58 -3.67 -9.82
C THR A 35 7.87 -4.94 -9.03
N LEU A 36 8.24 -5.99 -9.74
CA LEU A 36 8.65 -7.26 -9.16
C LEU A 36 10.14 -7.43 -9.46
N PRO A 37 11.03 -7.30 -8.45
CA PRO A 37 12.47 -7.43 -8.69
C PRO A 37 12.88 -8.86 -9.07
N LYS A 38 12.02 -9.85 -8.78
CA LYS A 38 12.20 -11.24 -9.19
C LYS A 38 10.85 -11.85 -9.52
N PRO A 39 10.80 -12.94 -10.32
CA PRO A 39 9.54 -13.62 -10.62
C PRO A 39 8.85 -14.10 -9.34
N PRO A 40 7.52 -13.97 -9.24
CA PRO A 40 6.80 -14.48 -8.08
C PRO A 40 6.89 -16.02 -8.03
N LEU A 41 6.89 -16.55 -6.82
CA LEU A 41 6.87 -17.99 -6.60
C LEU A 41 5.42 -18.49 -6.63
N ARG A 42 5.20 -19.57 -7.38
CA ARG A 42 3.89 -20.18 -7.52
C ARG A 42 3.93 -21.66 -7.19
N SER A 43 2.83 -22.18 -6.63
CA SER A 43 2.66 -23.61 -6.40
C SER A 43 2.41 -24.33 -7.73
N GLY A 44 2.42 -25.67 -7.68
CA GLY A 44 2.11 -26.49 -8.85
C GLY A 44 0.70 -26.26 -9.41
N THR A 45 -0.22 -25.70 -8.60
CA THR A 45 -1.58 -25.35 -9.01
C THR A 45 -1.71 -23.90 -9.44
N GLY A 46 -0.62 -23.12 -9.43
CA GLY A 46 -0.61 -21.73 -9.84
C GLY A 46 -0.89 -20.72 -8.73
N ARG A 47 -1.09 -21.17 -7.49
CA ARG A 47 -1.34 -20.27 -6.36
C ARG A 47 -0.11 -19.40 -6.13
N LEU A 48 -0.32 -18.11 -5.89
CA LEU A 48 0.76 -17.17 -5.55
C LEU A 48 1.29 -17.49 -4.15
N VAL A 49 2.45 -18.11 -4.08
CA VAL A 49 3.09 -18.50 -2.81
C VAL A 49 3.79 -17.31 -2.18
N ASN A 50 4.47 -16.51 -3.00
CA ASN A 50 5.16 -15.32 -2.52
C ASN A 50 5.51 -14.41 -3.68
N ALA A 51 5.25 -13.11 -3.50
CA ALA A 51 5.72 -12.05 -4.38
C ALA A 51 6.37 -10.96 -3.55
N VAL A 52 7.51 -10.46 -4.00
CA VAL A 52 8.13 -9.24 -3.47
C VAL A 52 7.66 -8.10 -4.36
N VAL A 53 6.88 -7.19 -3.79
CA VAL A 53 6.26 -6.09 -4.54
C VAL A 53 6.93 -4.79 -4.12
N GLU A 54 7.62 -4.13 -5.04
CA GLU A 54 8.29 -2.86 -4.77
C GLU A 54 7.43 -1.69 -5.24
N ILE A 55 7.23 -0.72 -4.34
CA ILE A 55 6.54 0.54 -4.63
C ILE A 55 7.46 1.66 -4.16
N GLY A 56 7.98 2.48 -5.09
CA GLY A 56 8.96 3.50 -4.74
C GLY A 56 10.19 2.88 -4.07
N ASP A 57 10.54 3.36 -2.88
CA ASP A 57 11.64 2.83 -2.08
C ASP A 57 11.19 1.78 -1.04
N GLY A 58 9.91 1.44 -1.04
CA GLY A 58 9.34 0.48 -0.11
C GLY A 58 9.06 -0.87 -0.77
N MET A 59 8.70 -1.84 0.05
CA MET A 59 8.30 -3.16 -0.43
C MET A 59 7.28 -3.79 0.48
N VAL A 60 6.51 -4.71 -0.06
CA VAL A 60 5.57 -5.53 0.67
C VAL A 60 5.65 -6.97 0.14
N LEU A 61 5.50 -7.93 1.02
CA LEU A 61 5.36 -9.34 0.64
C LEU A 61 3.88 -9.66 0.44
N LEU A 62 3.58 -10.44 -0.58
CA LEU A 62 2.20 -10.76 -0.96
C LEU A 62 2.07 -12.23 -1.28
N ALA A 63 1.05 -12.87 -0.72
CA ALA A 63 0.75 -14.27 -0.97
C ALA A 63 -0.75 -14.54 -0.91
N ALA A 64 -1.17 -15.59 -1.62
CA ALA A 64 -2.47 -16.19 -1.43
C ALA A 64 -2.30 -17.38 -0.47
N PRO A 65 -2.97 -17.38 0.71
CA PRO A 65 -2.81 -18.49 1.66
C PRO A 65 -3.30 -19.81 1.06
N GLN A 66 -2.68 -20.90 1.50
CA GLN A 66 -3.13 -22.23 1.11
C GLN A 66 -4.55 -22.51 1.63
N ASP A 67 -4.85 -22.03 2.84
CA ASP A 67 -6.21 -22.02 3.37
C ASP A 67 -6.92 -20.78 2.82
N GLY A 68 -7.87 -21.00 1.90
CA GLY A 68 -8.61 -19.91 1.24
C GLY A 68 -9.50 -19.09 2.16
N THR A 69 -9.67 -19.50 3.42
CA THR A 69 -10.44 -18.71 4.42
C THR A 69 -9.53 -17.79 5.23
N MET A 70 -8.22 -18.01 5.22
CA MET A 70 -7.27 -17.18 5.96
C MET A 70 -7.10 -15.83 5.27
N ARG A 71 -7.14 -14.75 6.05
CA ARG A 71 -6.98 -13.40 5.53
C ARG A 71 -6.20 -12.54 6.51
N GLN A 72 -5.10 -11.98 6.04
CA GLN A 72 -4.33 -11.00 6.79
C GLN A 72 -4.10 -9.79 5.89
N THR A 73 -4.78 -8.70 6.22
CA THR A 73 -4.71 -7.44 5.46
C THR A 73 -3.75 -6.45 6.12
N ALA A 74 -3.40 -5.41 5.38
CA ALA A 74 -2.56 -4.32 5.85
C ALA A 74 -3.23 -2.97 5.61
N MET A 75 -2.78 -1.97 6.36
CA MET A 75 -2.97 -0.55 6.05
C MET A 75 -1.61 -0.01 5.64
N LEU A 76 -1.53 0.55 4.44
CA LEU A 76 -0.30 1.04 3.86
C LEU A 76 -0.45 2.52 3.51
N HIS A 77 0.67 3.24 3.51
CA HIS A 77 0.71 4.65 3.16
C HIS A 77 1.73 4.84 2.05
N VAL A 78 1.31 5.41 0.92
CA VAL A 78 2.16 5.61 -0.25
C VAL A 78 2.19 7.09 -0.60
N TYR A 79 3.38 7.68 -0.65
CA TYR A 79 3.56 9.01 -1.22
C TYR A 79 3.66 8.91 -2.74
N VAL A 80 2.85 9.70 -3.42
CA VAL A 80 2.79 9.76 -4.89
C VAL A 80 2.94 11.21 -5.36
N ALA A 81 3.27 11.39 -6.63
CA ALA A 81 3.45 12.72 -7.20
C ALA A 81 2.12 13.50 -7.28
N ASP A 82 1.02 12.82 -7.57
CA ASP A 82 -0.31 13.42 -7.75
C ASP A 82 -1.37 12.54 -7.09
N CYS A 83 -1.77 12.94 -5.89
CA CYS A 83 -2.77 12.21 -5.10
C CYS A 83 -4.07 12.03 -5.87
N ASP A 84 -4.60 13.10 -6.49
CA ASP A 84 -5.88 13.04 -7.18
C ASP A 84 -5.85 12.08 -8.37
N ALA A 85 -4.79 12.13 -9.18
CA ALA A 85 -4.65 11.24 -10.34
C ALA A 85 -4.54 9.78 -9.90
N THR A 86 -3.75 9.51 -8.86
CA THR A 86 -3.59 8.15 -8.35
C THR A 86 -4.87 7.62 -7.71
N PHE A 87 -5.58 8.47 -6.97
CA PHE A 87 -6.88 8.15 -6.39
C PHE A 87 -7.89 7.78 -7.47
N ASP A 88 -7.98 8.59 -8.55
CA ASP A 88 -8.87 8.31 -9.67
C ASP A 88 -8.51 6.98 -10.35
N ALA A 89 -7.21 6.71 -10.53
CA ALA A 89 -6.75 5.44 -11.09
C ALA A 89 -7.15 4.25 -10.21
N ALA A 90 -7.07 4.39 -8.88
CA ALA A 90 -7.48 3.35 -7.94
C ALA A 90 -8.98 3.03 -8.07
N LEU A 91 -9.82 4.06 -8.13
CA LEU A 91 -11.26 3.88 -8.31
C LEU A 91 -11.59 3.26 -9.67
N ALA A 92 -10.86 3.65 -10.72
CA ALA A 92 -11.08 3.14 -12.07
C ALA A 92 -10.83 1.63 -12.19
N VAL A 93 -9.95 1.07 -11.36
CA VAL A 93 -9.68 -0.38 -11.34
C VAL A 93 -10.50 -1.12 -10.28
N GLY A 94 -11.46 -0.44 -9.63
CA GLY A 94 -12.43 -1.11 -8.77
C GLY A 94 -12.19 -1.00 -7.27
N ALA A 95 -11.23 -0.18 -6.81
CA ALA A 95 -11.08 0.06 -5.37
C ALA A 95 -12.27 0.85 -4.82
N ASP A 96 -12.57 0.64 -3.55
CA ASP A 96 -13.64 1.36 -2.86
C ASP A 96 -13.09 2.67 -2.28
N GLN A 97 -13.81 3.76 -2.48
CA GLN A 97 -13.50 5.02 -1.81
C GLN A 97 -13.85 4.91 -0.33
N MET A 98 -12.85 5.09 0.52
CA MET A 98 -13.03 5.17 1.96
C MET A 98 -13.01 6.62 2.44
N MET A 99 -12.18 7.45 1.82
CA MET A 99 -12.09 8.87 2.09
C MET A 99 -11.67 9.59 0.80
N ALA A 100 -12.43 10.59 0.39
CA ALA A 100 -12.13 11.38 -0.79
C ALA A 100 -10.80 12.14 -0.62
N SER A 101 -10.16 12.44 -1.74
CA SER A 101 -8.94 13.24 -1.76
C SER A 101 -9.21 14.64 -1.22
N GLU A 102 -8.47 15.05 -0.18
CA GLU A 102 -8.58 16.39 0.41
C GLU A 102 -7.29 16.79 1.12
N ASP A 103 -7.11 18.08 1.30
CA ASP A 103 -5.96 18.61 2.03
C ASP A 103 -6.12 18.36 3.52
N GLN A 104 -5.07 17.80 4.12
CA GLN A 104 -5.04 17.49 5.55
C GLN A 104 -4.26 18.57 6.31
N PHE A 105 -4.56 18.73 7.59
CA PHE A 105 -3.93 19.75 8.42
C PHE A 105 -2.41 19.57 8.56
N TYR A 106 -1.93 18.35 8.38
CA TYR A 106 -0.52 18.00 8.57
C TYR A 106 0.35 18.19 7.31
N GLY A 107 -0.20 18.79 6.25
CA GLY A 107 0.56 19.19 5.08
C GLY A 107 0.52 18.24 3.90
N ASP A 108 -0.30 17.20 3.97
CA ASP A 108 -0.51 16.29 2.84
C ASP A 108 -1.90 16.50 2.24
N ARG A 109 -2.00 16.27 0.94
CA ARG A 109 -3.26 15.96 0.31
C ARG A 109 -3.38 14.44 0.27
N ALA A 110 -4.45 13.89 0.82
CA ALA A 110 -4.55 12.45 1.02
C ALA A 110 -5.94 11.92 0.71
N ALA A 111 -5.98 10.68 0.27
CA ALA A 111 -7.19 9.90 0.05
C ALA A 111 -6.99 8.50 0.63
N LEU A 112 -8.08 7.82 0.94
CA LEU A 112 -8.04 6.44 1.45
C LEU A 112 -8.92 5.57 0.58
N VAL A 113 -8.36 4.46 0.10
CA VAL A 113 -9.08 3.46 -0.68
C VAL A 113 -8.91 2.07 -0.07
N ARG A 114 -9.85 1.18 -0.36
CA ARG A 114 -9.74 -0.23 -0.02
C ARG A 114 -9.64 -1.04 -1.31
N ASP A 115 -8.64 -1.90 -1.40
CA ASP A 115 -8.47 -2.76 -2.56
C ASP A 115 -9.38 -4.00 -2.52
N MET A 116 -9.30 -4.85 -3.54
CA MET A 116 -10.14 -6.04 -3.71
C MET A 116 -9.85 -7.12 -2.65
N GLY A 117 -8.69 -7.06 -2.00
CA GLY A 117 -8.32 -7.98 -0.93
C GLY A 117 -8.65 -7.47 0.46
N GLY A 118 -9.18 -6.24 0.55
CA GLY A 118 -9.52 -5.62 1.83
C GLY A 118 -8.40 -4.82 2.45
N ASN A 119 -7.30 -4.59 1.75
CA ASN A 119 -6.22 -3.74 2.25
C ASN A 119 -6.58 -2.28 2.11
N LEU A 120 -6.15 -1.47 3.08
CA LEU A 120 -6.36 -0.04 3.06
C LEU A 120 -5.08 0.66 2.58
N TRP A 121 -5.25 1.61 1.66
CA TRP A 121 -4.15 2.36 1.09
C TRP A 121 -4.39 3.84 1.26
N TRP A 122 -3.55 4.48 2.07
CA TRP A 122 -3.44 5.94 2.07
C TRP A 122 -2.64 6.35 0.85
N ILE A 123 -3.19 7.24 0.06
CA ILE A 123 -2.54 7.83 -1.12
C ILE A 123 -2.30 9.28 -0.78
N ALA A 124 -1.06 9.73 -0.76
CA ALA A 124 -0.73 11.06 -0.29
C ALA A 124 0.27 11.77 -1.19
N THR A 125 0.14 13.08 -1.26
CA THR A 125 1.10 13.98 -1.88
C THR A 125 1.42 15.09 -0.88
N ARG A 126 2.72 15.31 -0.61
CA ARG A 126 3.14 16.40 0.26
C ARG A 126 2.89 17.72 -0.47
N VAL A 127 2.03 18.58 0.06
CA VAL A 127 1.65 19.86 -0.57
C VAL A 127 2.14 21.06 0.22
N GLU A 128 2.56 20.86 1.47
CA GLU A 128 3.02 21.92 2.34
C GLU A 128 4.10 21.38 3.27
N ASN A 129 5.22 22.11 3.40
CA ASN A 129 6.28 21.75 4.33
C ASN A 129 6.10 22.57 5.61
N ILE A 130 5.73 21.88 6.70
CA ILE A 130 5.50 22.52 8.01
C ILE A 130 6.47 21.96 9.04
N GLY A 131 6.93 22.85 9.94
CA GLY A 131 7.82 22.45 11.03
C GLY A 131 7.09 21.75 12.16
N ALA A 132 7.86 21.17 13.08
CA ALA A 132 7.32 20.36 14.18
C ALA A 132 6.39 21.16 15.10
N ASP A 133 6.72 22.42 15.42
CA ASP A 133 5.91 23.27 16.30
C ASP A 133 4.57 23.58 15.67
N GLU A 134 4.56 23.96 14.39
CA GLU A 134 3.34 24.21 13.65
C GLU A 134 2.49 22.96 13.50
N MET A 135 3.12 21.81 13.28
CA MET A 135 2.43 20.52 13.23
C MET A 135 1.71 20.25 14.55
N GLN A 136 2.41 20.46 15.68
CA GLN A 136 1.84 20.26 17.00
C GLN A 136 0.65 21.19 17.23
N ARG A 137 0.80 22.47 16.86
CA ARG A 137 -0.27 23.46 17.00
C ARG A 137 -1.51 23.03 16.20
N ARG A 138 -1.34 22.66 14.94
CA ARG A 138 -2.44 22.21 14.08
C ARG A 138 -3.08 20.93 14.60
N THR A 139 -2.30 20.02 15.16
CA THR A 139 -2.81 18.78 15.75
C THR A 139 -3.76 19.07 16.92
N VAL A 140 -3.41 20.03 17.78
CA VAL A 140 -4.25 20.42 18.90
C VAL A 140 -5.54 21.09 18.43
N GLU A 141 -5.48 21.88 17.36
CA GLU A 141 -6.64 22.60 16.80
C GLU A 141 -7.53 21.72 15.93
N ALA A 142 -7.03 20.58 15.45
CA ALA A 142 -7.81 19.68 14.61
C ALA A 142 -9.00 19.12 15.40
N LYS A 143 -10.16 19.00 14.73
CA LYS A 143 -11.34 18.43 15.38
C LYS A 143 -11.10 16.97 15.71
N PRO A 144 -11.48 16.50 16.91
CA PRO A 144 -11.44 15.07 17.20
C PRO A 144 -12.35 14.32 16.23
N THR A 145 -11.88 13.16 15.76
CA THR A 145 -12.64 12.28 14.89
C THR A 145 -13.21 11.11 15.68
#